data_036b0c7d9559b18c3a86fde41c117947
#
_entry.id   036b0c7d9559b18c3a86fde41c117947
#
_cell.length_a   1.000
_cell.length_b   1.000
_cell.length_c   1.000
_cell.angle_alpha   90.00
_cell.angle_beta   90.00
_cell.angle_gamma   90.00
#
_symmetry.space_group_name_H-M   'P 1'
#
loop_
_entity.id
_entity.type
_entity.pdbx_description
1 polymer ?
#
loop_
_entity_poly.entity_id
_entity_poly.type
_entity_poly.pdbx_seq_one_letter_code
_entity_poly.pdbx_strand_id
1 'polypeptide(L)'
;LGDWMLERVVQQGIDETAHIANMIDDDIDYGLDHGNIMPTINIPEEFSSHEDYLHYLVFEKFDDKFGWMSEEDQKIRRERLEKELPVINALDYTDYFIMLHMIAEAADARQLPRGYSRGSGANCLCLFMLGVTQIDSIRWDLDFSRFANLGRKGSLADFDWDISKRRRKEIIEISEELFGKENVAPIATFNTLATKVAIRDIGKVLNERQDSPYFGQIPYSLRDEVTKMIPTVKTLSDLGEEVEKDVLLKELVGKDEKLNEVYKKFPLWFKYVMELEGLPKSRGRHAAGTLITPRPVINYCPLCLDNEKNPMIQLEMHAAMDDLGLVKMDYLGLETLDIIDDALKMAHLTWEDVDINHLNLEEQRVYDE
;
A
#
# COMPACT_ATOMS: atom_id res chain seq x y z
N LEU A 1 45.50 19.53 20.01
CA LEU A 1 45.24 20.30 18.76
C LEU A 1 44.80 21.69 19.20
N GLY A 2 45.57 22.73 18.83
CA GLY A 2 45.22 24.11 19.22
C GLY A 2 43.94 24.58 18.49
N ASP A 3 43.21 25.54 19.09
CA ASP A 3 41.93 26.04 18.58
C ASP A 3 42.02 26.51 17.10
N TRP A 4 43.17 27.09 16.71
CA TRP A 4 43.41 27.51 15.32
C TRP A 4 43.44 26.35 14.31
N MET A 5 43.85 25.15 14.73
CA MET A 5 43.87 23.97 13.86
C MET A 5 42.46 23.39 13.72
N LEU A 6 41.66 23.48 14.77
CA LEU A 6 40.25 23.06 14.76
C LEU A 6 39.44 23.99 13.81
N GLU A 7 39.60 25.31 13.96
CA GLU A 7 38.98 26.30 13.06
C GLU A 7 39.36 26.09 11.60
N ARG A 8 40.63 25.79 11.31
CA ARG A 8 41.11 25.54 9.95
C ARG A 8 40.49 24.23 9.36
N VAL A 9 40.39 23.19 10.14
CA VAL A 9 39.77 21.90 9.70
C VAL A 9 38.28 22.07 9.44
N VAL A 10 37.58 22.84 10.30
CA VAL A 10 36.17 23.15 10.10
C VAL A 10 35.96 24.00 8.86
N GLN A 11 36.75 25.04 8.68
CA GLN A 11 36.65 25.91 7.49
C GLN A 11 36.95 25.12 6.22
N GLN A 12 38.00 24.29 6.21
CA GLN A 12 38.30 23.41 5.07
C GLN A 12 37.15 22.45 4.76
N GLY A 13 36.51 21.88 5.79
CA GLY A 13 35.30 21.01 5.60
C GLY A 13 34.13 21.75 4.96
N ILE A 14 33.89 23.00 5.36
CA ILE A 14 32.85 23.86 4.76
C ILE A 14 33.20 24.19 3.30
N ASP A 15 34.45 24.56 3.03
CA ASP A 15 34.91 24.92 1.67
C ASP A 15 34.82 23.68 0.74
N GLU A 16 35.21 22.49 1.20
CA GLU A 16 35.08 21.26 0.43
C GLU A 16 33.61 20.86 0.20
N THR A 17 32.72 21.10 1.15
CA THR A 17 31.28 20.88 0.98
C THR A 17 30.71 21.80 -0.12
N ALA A 18 31.08 23.06 -0.09
CA ALA A 18 30.71 24.01 -1.13
C ALA A 18 31.31 23.64 -2.50
N HIS A 19 32.58 23.14 -2.51
CA HIS A 19 33.22 22.66 -3.73
C HIS A 19 32.48 21.47 -4.33
N ILE A 20 32.09 20.47 -3.51
CA ILE A 20 31.28 19.30 -3.95
C ILE A 20 29.92 19.76 -4.49
N ALA A 21 29.25 20.69 -3.81
CA ALA A 21 27.96 21.20 -4.26
C ALA A 21 28.10 21.92 -5.65
N ASN A 22 29.17 22.67 -5.86
CA ASN A 22 29.43 23.32 -7.14
C ASN A 22 29.89 22.36 -8.27
N MET A 23 30.22 21.11 -7.95
CA MET A 23 30.50 20.07 -8.96
C MET A 23 29.22 19.42 -9.49
N ILE A 24 28.11 19.63 -8.82
CA ILE A 24 26.79 19.12 -9.23
C ILE A 24 26.24 20.15 -10.23
N ASP A 25 25.87 19.68 -11.39
CA ASP A 25 25.23 20.51 -12.41
C ASP A 25 23.73 20.65 -12.04
N ASP A 26 23.31 21.88 -11.75
CA ASP A 26 21.95 22.22 -11.38
C ASP A 26 20.95 21.99 -12.54
N ASP A 27 21.47 21.90 -13.78
CA ASP A 27 20.64 21.64 -14.97
C ASP A 27 20.48 20.15 -15.29
N ILE A 28 21.10 19.24 -14.52
CA ILE A 28 20.91 17.81 -14.70
C ILE A 28 19.59 17.39 -14.05
N ASP A 29 18.62 17.05 -14.88
CA ASP A 29 17.42 16.31 -14.45
C ASP A 29 17.80 14.86 -14.09
N TYR A 30 17.96 14.60 -12.80
CA TYR A 30 18.25 13.24 -12.28
C TYR A 30 17.04 12.34 -12.31
N GLY A 31 15.92 12.79 -12.83
CA GLY A 31 14.71 12.01 -12.91
C GLY A 31 14.03 11.75 -11.57
N LEU A 32 14.30 12.57 -10.56
CA LEU A 32 13.74 12.41 -9.22
C LEU A 32 12.53 13.32 -8.94
N ASP A 33 12.21 14.23 -9.86
CA ASP A 33 11.09 15.17 -9.73
C ASP A 33 10.11 15.02 -10.92
N HIS A 34 9.62 13.82 -11.14
CA HIS A 34 8.72 13.52 -12.26
C HIS A 34 7.23 13.64 -11.91
N GLY A 35 6.88 13.94 -10.65
CA GLY A 35 5.52 13.77 -10.19
C GLY A 35 5.08 12.31 -10.30
N ASN A 36 3.77 12.07 -10.35
CA ASN A 36 3.24 10.71 -10.49
C ASN A 36 3.30 10.23 -11.95
N ILE A 37 3.95 9.10 -12.17
CA ILE A 37 4.08 8.47 -13.50
C ILE A 37 2.84 7.61 -13.75
N MET A 38 1.83 8.23 -14.39
CA MET A 38 0.56 7.58 -14.70
C MET A 38 0.67 6.64 -15.91
N PRO A 39 -0.08 5.52 -15.95
CA PRO A 39 -0.21 4.73 -17.16
C PRO A 39 -0.79 5.55 -18.30
N THR A 40 -0.48 5.18 -19.54
CA THR A 40 -1.04 5.85 -20.71
C THR A 40 -2.51 5.52 -20.84
N ILE A 41 -3.36 6.55 -20.82
CA ILE A 41 -4.81 6.46 -21.00
C ILE A 41 -5.14 6.97 -22.40
N ASN A 42 -5.82 6.15 -23.17
CA ASN A 42 -6.39 6.58 -24.45
C ASN A 42 -7.84 6.97 -24.24
N ILE A 43 -8.18 8.21 -24.53
CA ILE A 43 -9.56 8.71 -24.49
C ILE A 43 -10.18 8.67 -25.88
N PRO A 44 -11.53 8.58 -26.01
CA PRO A 44 -12.22 8.67 -27.30
C PRO A 44 -11.93 9.99 -28.02
N GLU A 45 -11.84 9.95 -29.35
CA GLU A 45 -11.47 11.11 -30.19
C GLU A 45 -12.45 12.29 -30.11
N GLU A 46 -13.67 12.06 -29.66
CA GLU A 46 -14.70 13.11 -29.47
C GLU A 46 -14.43 14.04 -28.29
N PHE A 47 -13.54 13.67 -27.34
CA PHE A 47 -13.19 14.50 -26.19
C PHE A 47 -11.92 15.29 -26.46
N SER A 48 -11.93 16.57 -26.06
CA SER A 48 -10.81 17.49 -26.29
C SER A 48 -9.70 17.36 -25.23
N SER A 49 -10.01 16.82 -24.06
CA SER A 49 -9.10 16.63 -22.96
C SER A 49 -9.51 15.45 -22.05
N HIS A 50 -8.60 14.99 -21.20
CA HIS A 50 -8.89 13.96 -20.21
C HIS A 50 -9.87 14.46 -19.14
N GLU A 51 -9.82 15.76 -18.82
CA GLU A 51 -10.75 16.41 -17.89
C GLU A 51 -12.18 16.41 -18.43
N ASP A 52 -12.36 16.71 -19.74
CA ASP A 52 -13.66 16.64 -20.39
C ASP A 52 -14.21 15.21 -20.40
N TYR A 53 -13.35 14.24 -20.65
CA TYR A 53 -13.74 12.83 -20.63
C TYR A 53 -14.09 12.37 -19.21
N LEU A 54 -13.32 12.74 -18.20
CA LEU A 54 -13.64 12.43 -16.80
C LEU A 54 -14.97 13.06 -16.39
N HIS A 55 -15.20 14.32 -16.76
CA HIS A 55 -16.49 14.99 -16.51
C HIS A 55 -17.65 14.22 -17.15
N TYR A 56 -17.51 13.82 -18.40
CA TYR A 56 -18.49 12.99 -19.08
C TYR A 56 -18.79 11.70 -18.32
N LEU A 57 -17.77 10.92 -17.99
CA LEU A 57 -17.90 9.65 -17.26
C LEU A 57 -18.63 9.81 -15.91
N VAL A 58 -18.33 10.88 -15.18
CA VAL A 58 -18.95 11.18 -13.89
C VAL A 58 -20.45 11.48 -14.04
N PHE A 59 -20.86 12.13 -15.11
CA PHE A 59 -22.25 12.52 -15.31
C PHE A 59 -23.07 11.58 -16.20
N GLU A 60 -22.43 10.72 -16.99
CA GLU A 60 -23.09 9.79 -17.93
C GLU A 60 -24.18 8.95 -17.26
N LYS A 61 -23.89 8.39 -16.08
CA LYS A 61 -24.81 7.51 -15.32
C LYS A 61 -25.55 8.25 -14.19
N PHE A 62 -25.59 9.60 -14.23
CA PHE A 62 -26.18 10.37 -13.12
C PHE A 62 -27.66 10.07 -12.93
N ASP A 63 -28.43 10.08 -14.01
CA ASP A 63 -29.86 9.84 -13.94
C ASP A 63 -30.20 8.38 -13.61
N ASP A 64 -29.38 7.44 -14.02
CA ASP A 64 -29.53 6.02 -13.66
C ASP A 64 -29.34 5.82 -12.14
N LYS A 65 -28.35 6.48 -11.56
CA LYS A 65 -28.06 6.36 -10.13
C LYS A 65 -28.96 7.17 -9.22
N PHE A 66 -29.40 8.35 -9.67
CA PHE A 66 -30.10 9.33 -8.82
C PHE A 66 -31.45 9.81 -9.36
N GLY A 67 -31.86 9.40 -10.56
CA GLY A 67 -33.11 9.88 -11.19
C GLY A 67 -34.38 9.54 -10.39
N TRP A 68 -34.33 8.57 -9.47
CA TRP A 68 -35.42 8.20 -8.58
C TRP A 68 -35.54 9.10 -7.33
N MET A 69 -34.54 9.94 -7.05
CA MET A 69 -34.50 10.85 -5.90
C MET A 69 -35.25 12.15 -6.18
N SER A 70 -35.52 12.92 -5.13
CA SER A 70 -36.09 14.26 -5.25
C SER A 70 -35.17 15.20 -6.04
N GLU A 71 -35.72 16.22 -6.68
CA GLU A 71 -34.94 17.26 -7.41
C GLU A 71 -33.92 17.94 -6.49
N GLU A 72 -34.26 18.14 -5.22
CA GLU A 72 -33.35 18.72 -4.22
C GLU A 72 -32.17 17.81 -3.90
N ASP A 73 -32.40 16.52 -3.71
CA ASP A 73 -31.35 15.52 -3.47
C ASP A 73 -30.41 15.36 -4.67
N GLN A 74 -30.99 15.37 -5.88
CA GLN A 74 -30.20 15.35 -7.11
C GLN A 74 -29.34 16.62 -7.24
N LYS A 75 -29.89 17.78 -6.92
CA LYS A 75 -29.17 19.05 -6.94
C LYS A 75 -27.97 19.04 -5.98
N ILE A 76 -28.14 18.56 -4.74
CA ILE A 76 -27.06 18.44 -3.76
C ILE A 76 -25.93 17.60 -4.32
N ARG A 77 -26.22 16.48 -4.99
CA ARG A 77 -25.22 15.59 -5.60
C ARG A 77 -24.51 16.22 -6.78
N ARG A 78 -25.24 16.93 -7.66
CA ARG A 78 -24.62 17.69 -8.76
C ARG A 78 -23.65 18.75 -8.23
N GLU A 79 -24.08 19.55 -7.25
CA GLU A 79 -23.23 20.56 -6.64
C GLU A 79 -21.99 19.97 -5.95
N ARG A 80 -22.10 18.76 -5.40
CA ARG A 80 -20.97 18.05 -4.82
C ARG A 80 -19.98 17.60 -5.89
N LEU A 81 -20.43 17.00 -6.98
CA LEU A 81 -19.60 16.57 -8.10
C LEU A 81 -18.88 17.76 -8.75
N GLU A 82 -19.60 18.89 -8.96
CA GLU A 82 -19.02 20.13 -9.49
C GLU A 82 -17.97 20.77 -8.56
N LYS A 83 -17.97 20.42 -7.27
CA LYS A 83 -16.92 20.83 -6.30
C LYS A 83 -15.76 19.86 -6.27
N GLU A 84 -15.98 18.56 -6.45
CA GLU A 84 -14.94 17.54 -6.41
C GLU A 84 -14.06 17.58 -7.66
N LEU A 85 -14.65 17.66 -8.87
CA LEU A 85 -13.93 17.59 -10.14
C LEU A 85 -12.81 18.63 -10.29
N PRO A 86 -13.00 19.94 -9.96
CA PRO A 86 -11.91 20.90 -10.03
C PRO A 86 -10.73 20.59 -9.09
N VAL A 87 -11.04 20.00 -7.92
CA VAL A 87 -9.96 19.60 -6.96
C VAL A 87 -9.20 18.39 -7.50
N ILE A 88 -9.92 17.39 -8.07
CA ILE A 88 -9.32 16.22 -8.70
C ILE A 88 -8.38 16.63 -9.82
N ASN A 89 -8.82 17.54 -10.72
CA ASN A 89 -8.03 18.04 -11.82
C ASN A 89 -6.81 18.86 -11.34
N ALA A 90 -6.98 19.71 -10.31
CA ALA A 90 -5.91 20.53 -9.77
C ALA A 90 -4.83 19.72 -9.02
N LEU A 91 -5.15 18.50 -8.60
CA LEU A 91 -4.23 17.54 -7.99
C LEU A 91 -3.56 16.61 -9.00
N ASP A 92 -3.86 16.76 -10.30
CA ASP A 92 -3.40 15.88 -11.39
C ASP A 92 -3.88 14.41 -11.22
N TYR A 93 -5.11 14.22 -10.66
CA TYR A 93 -5.70 12.89 -10.44
C TYR A 93 -6.62 12.44 -11.59
N THR A 94 -6.78 13.23 -12.63
CA THR A 94 -7.69 12.95 -13.76
C THR A 94 -7.46 11.57 -14.35
N ASP A 95 -6.23 11.28 -14.77
CA ASP A 95 -5.87 9.98 -15.36
C ASP A 95 -5.99 8.83 -14.36
N TYR A 96 -5.69 9.09 -13.10
CA TYR A 96 -5.87 8.11 -12.03
C TYR A 96 -7.34 7.69 -11.90
N PHE A 97 -8.26 8.64 -11.92
CA PHE A 97 -9.70 8.37 -11.84
C PHE A 97 -10.23 7.62 -13.07
N ILE A 98 -9.76 7.99 -14.27
CA ILE A 98 -10.11 7.28 -15.52
C ILE A 98 -9.58 5.83 -15.46
N MET A 99 -8.33 5.64 -15.03
CA MET A 99 -7.74 4.31 -14.83
C MET A 99 -8.57 3.45 -13.87
N LEU A 100 -8.94 4.00 -12.71
CA LEU A 100 -9.77 3.31 -11.73
C LEU A 100 -11.13 2.91 -12.32
N HIS A 101 -11.76 3.80 -13.09
CA HIS A 101 -13.01 3.53 -13.79
C HIS A 101 -12.87 2.37 -14.78
N MET A 102 -11.86 2.39 -15.64
CA MET A 102 -11.60 1.33 -16.62
C MET A 102 -11.46 -0.05 -15.96
N ILE A 103 -10.73 -0.10 -14.85
CA ILE A 103 -10.56 -1.34 -14.08
C ILE A 103 -11.89 -1.77 -13.44
N ALA A 104 -12.66 -0.82 -12.89
CA ALA A 104 -13.97 -1.08 -12.28
C ALA A 104 -14.93 -1.68 -13.30
N GLU A 105 -15.06 -1.05 -14.48
CA GLU A 105 -15.95 -1.49 -15.55
C GLU A 105 -15.58 -2.89 -16.05
N ALA A 106 -14.30 -3.17 -16.25
CA ALA A 106 -13.84 -4.50 -16.64
C ALA A 106 -14.06 -5.56 -15.54
N ALA A 107 -13.94 -5.18 -14.27
CA ALA A 107 -14.24 -6.06 -13.14
C ALA A 107 -15.74 -6.38 -13.05
N ASP A 108 -16.61 -5.38 -13.27
CA ASP A 108 -18.07 -5.56 -13.30
C ASP A 108 -18.50 -6.42 -14.47
N ALA A 109 -17.92 -6.24 -15.66
CA ALA A 109 -18.17 -7.11 -16.82
C ALA A 109 -17.85 -8.59 -16.55
N ARG A 110 -16.91 -8.89 -15.64
CA ARG A 110 -16.60 -10.24 -15.17
C ARG A 110 -17.38 -10.66 -13.95
N GLN A 111 -18.25 -9.81 -13.43
CA GLN A 111 -18.98 -10.04 -12.17
C GLN A 111 -18.01 -10.41 -11.02
N LEU A 112 -16.90 -9.68 -10.93
CA LEU A 112 -15.90 -9.90 -9.90
C LEU A 112 -16.40 -9.29 -8.56
N PRO A 113 -16.60 -10.10 -7.49
CA PRO A 113 -17.03 -9.58 -6.20
C PRO A 113 -16.04 -8.56 -5.66
N ARG A 114 -16.51 -7.33 -5.43
CA ARG A 114 -15.75 -6.20 -4.90
C ARG A 114 -16.40 -5.67 -3.63
N GLY A 115 -15.59 -5.17 -2.69
CA GLY A 115 -16.09 -4.48 -1.50
C GLY A 115 -16.78 -3.17 -1.85
N TYR A 116 -17.68 -2.73 -0.99
CA TYR A 116 -18.44 -1.48 -1.21
C TYR A 116 -17.55 -0.24 -1.21
N SER A 117 -16.64 -0.16 -0.29
CA SER A 117 -15.54 0.83 -0.22
C SER A 117 -14.65 0.56 0.99
N ARG A 118 -13.42 1.01 0.93
CA ARG A 118 -12.46 0.99 2.03
C ARG A 118 -11.70 2.31 2.12
N GLY A 119 -11.26 2.68 3.32
CA GLY A 119 -10.42 3.86 3.51
C GLY A 119 -11.10 5.17 3.12
N SER A 120 -10.30 6.11 2.64
CA SER A 120 -10.76 7.46 2.29
C SER A 120 -11.58 7.56 1.01
N GLY A 121 -11.50 6.56 0.10
CA GLY A 121 -12.21 6.56 -1.18
C GLY A 121 -13.73 6.67 -1.05
N ALA A 122 -14.31 6.16 0.05
CA ALA A 122 -15.74 6.30 0.36
C ALA A 122 -16.22 7.77 0.44
N ASN A 123 -15.31 8.71 0.71
CA ASN A 123 -15.64 10.13 0.86
C ASN A 123 -15.78 10.87 -0.48
N CYS A 124 -15.47 10.22 -1.61
CA CYS A 124 -15.48 10.82 -2.94
C CYS A 124 -16.71 10.36 -3.74
N LEU A 125 -17.58 11.30 -4.07
CA LEU A 125 -18.78 11.01 -4.87
C LEU A 125 -18.42 10.71 -6.33
N CYS A 126 -17.36 11.32 -6.89
CA CYS A 126 -16.89 10.99 -8.22
C CYS A 126 -16.48 9.52 -8.35
N LEU A 127 -15.81 8.91 -7.34
CA LEU A 127 -15.48 7.48 -7.36
C LEU A 127 -16.74 6.59 -7.34
N PHE A 128 -17.80 7.02 -6.63
CA PHE A 128 -19.08 6.33 -6.68
C PHE A 128 -19.72 6.42 -8.06
N MET A 129 -19.70 7.59 -8.70
CA MET A 129 -20.24 7.76 -10.07
C MET A 129 -19.51 6.89 -11.09
N LEU A 130 -18.18 6.79 -10.96
CA LEU A 130 -17.33 5.95 -11.82
C LEU A 130 -17.44 4.44 -11.55
N GLY A 131 -18.25 4.01 -10.56
CA GLY A 131 -18.42 2.60 -10.20
C GLY A 131 -17.22 2.03 -9.45
N VAL A 132 -16.27 2.85 -9.01
CA VAL A 132 -15.08 2.45 -8.27
C VAL A 132 -15.43 2.11 -6.82
N THR A 133 -16.24 2.95 -6.18
CA THR A 133 -16.87 2.67 -4.89
C THR A 133 -18.37 2.41 -5.08
N GLN A 134 -19.01 1.78 -4.09
CA GLN A 134 -20.43 1.50 -4.11
C GLN A 134 -21.19 2.24 -2.99
N ILE A 135 -20.58 3.28 -2.43
CA ILE A 135 -21.15 4.09 -1.34
C ILE A 135 -21.41 5.51 -1.83
N ASP A 136 -22.66 5.95 -1.75
CA ASP A 136 -23.04 7.35 -1.94
C ASP A 136 -22.55 8.17 -0.72
N SER A 137 -21.48 8.94 -0.92
CA SER A 137 -20.85 9.72 0.16
C SER A 137 -21.80 10.77 0.78
N ILE A 138 -22.81 11.26 0.03
CA ILE A 138 -23.80 12.22 0.55
C ILE A 138 -24.76 11.52 1.52
N ARG A 139 -25.24 10.32 1.18
CA ARG A 139 -26.14 9.55 2.05
C ARG A 139 -25.54 9.31 3.44
N TRP A 140 -24.21 9.15 3.51
CA TRP A 140 -23.50 8.83 4.74
C TRP A 140 -22.77 10.04 5.37
N ASP A 141 -23.08 11.27 4.91
CA ASP A 141 -22.48 12.51 5.39
C ASP A 141 -20.93 12.47 5.43
N LEU A 142 -20.32 11.95 4.35
CA LEU A 142 -18.88 11.79 4.25
C LEU A 142 -18.23 13.02 3.61
N ASP A 143 -17.13 13.48 4.23
CA ASP A 143 -16.43 14.69 3.80
C ASP A 143 -15.32 14.37 2.79
N PHE A 144 -15.42 14.93 1.58
CA PHE A 144 -14.45 14.81 0.50
C PHE A 144 -13.03 15.24 0.89
N SER A 145 -12.89 16.24 1.77
CA SER A 145 -11.57 16.73 2.19
C SER A 145 -10.70 15.67 2.87
N ARG A 146 -11.32 14.59 3.37
CA ARG A 146 -10.59 13.42 3.90
C ARG A 146 -9.95 12.57 2.82
N PHE A 147 -10.50 12.56 1.61
CA PHE A 147 -9.93 11.86 0.47
C PHE A 147 -8.93 12.72 -0.26
N ALA A 148 -9.33 13.93 -0.68
CA ALA A 148 -8.50 14.82 -1.47
C ALA A 148 -8.68 16.29 -1.03
N ASN A 149 -7.56 17.00 -0.91
CA ASN A 149 -7.53 18.44 -0.68
C ASN A 149 -6.28 19.04 -1.32
N LEU A 150 -6.32 20.31 -1.70
CA LEU A 150 -5.24 21.00 -2.40
C LEU A 150 -3.91 21.08 -1.64
N GLY A 151 -3.92 20.81 -0.32
CA GLY A 151 -2.69 20.73 0.48
C GLY A 151 -1.89 19.44 0.26
N ARG A 152 -2.43 18.46 -0.49
CA ARG A 152 -1.77 17.18 -0.82
C ARG A 152 -1.23 17.12 -2.25
N LYS A 153 -1.02 18.26 -2.89
CA LYS A 153 -0.48 18.29 -4.24
C LYS A 153 0.89 17.60 -4.30
N GLY A 154 1.05 16.69 -5.26
CA GLY A 154 2.28 15.93 -5.48
C GLY A 154 2.28 14.50 -4.89
N SER A 155 1.26 14.10 -4.09
CA SER A 155 1.09 12.71 -3.68
C SER A 155 -0.25 12.17 -4.17
N LEU A 156 -0.30 10.95 -4.69
CA LEU A 156 -1.58 10.29 -5.02
C LEU A 156 -2.32 9.91 -3.73
N ALA A 157 -3.66 10.01 -3.78
CA ALA A 157 -4.48 9.42 -2.75
C ALA A 157 -4.40 7.89 -2.87
N ASP A 158 -4.11 7.23 -1.76
CA ASP A 158 -4.09 5.77 -1.70
C ASP A 158 -5.53 5.23 -1.81
N PHE A 159 -5.75 4.32 -2.73
CA PHE A 159 -7.04 3.69 -2.95
C PHE A 159 -6.92 2.18 -2.82
N ASP A 160 -7.48 1.68 -1.73
CA ASP A 160 -7.55 0.26 -1.42
C ASP A 160 -8.77 -0.37 -2.07
N TRP A 161 -8.56 -1.43 -2.83
CA TRP A 161 -9.66 -2.17 -3.46
C TRP A 161 -9.83 -3.55 -2.84
N ASP A 162 -10.91 -3.72 -2.12
CA ASP A 162 -11.29 -5.01 -1.57
C ASP A 162 -11.87 -5.90 -2.69
N ILE A 163 -11.24 -7.04 -2.91
CA ILE A 163 -11.57 -7.99 -3.97
C ILE A 163 -11.79 -9.38 -3.36
N SER A 164 -12.62 -10.22 -3.97
CA SER A 164 -12.70 -11.64 -3.65
C SER A 164 -11.29 -12.25 -3.57
N LYS A 165 -10.93 -12.85 -2.43
CA LYS A 165 -9.62 -13.49 -2.25
C LYS A 165 -9.40 -14.61 -3.26
N ARG A 166 -10.44 -15.39 -3.53
CA ARG A 166 -10.46 -16.53 -4.47
C ARG A 166 -10.21 -16.08 -5.90
N ARG A 167 -10.74 -14.91 -6.29
CA ARG A 167 -10.70 -14.38 -7.64
C ARG A 167 -9.73 -13.20 -7.82
N ARG A 168 -8.87 -12.93 -6.81
CA ARG A 168 -7.93 -11.80 -6.86
C ARG A 168 -7.01 -11.80 -8.08
N LYS A 169 -6.66 -12.98 -8.63
CA LYS A 169 -5.83 -13.04 -9.84
C LYS A 169 -6.49 -12.38 -11.04
N GLU A 170 -7.82 -12.42 -11.11
CA GLU A 170 -8.57 -11.84 -12.22
C GLU A 170 -8.44 -10.32 -12.32
N ILE A 171 -8.36 -9.58 -11.19
CA ILE A 171 -8.16 -8.14 -11.24
C ILE A 171 -6.75 -7.76 -11.74
N ILE A 172 -5.75 -8.60 -11.46
CA ILE A 172 -4.40 -8.42 -11.99
C ILE A 172 -4.40 -8.70 -13.50
N GLU A 173 -5.07 -9.76 -13.96
CA GLU A 173 -5.26 -10.06 -15.38
C GLU A 173 -5.99 -8.93 -16.11
N ILE A 174 -7.04 -8.35 -15.51
CA ILE A 174 -7.72 -7.16 -16.03
C ILE A 174 -6.73 -6.01 -16.20
N SER A 175 -5.91 -5.74 -15.20
CA SER A 175 -4.89 -4.67 -15.29
C SER A 175 -3.87 -4.97 -16.39
N GLU A 176 -3.44 -6.21 -16.54
CA GLU A 176 -2.52 -6.65 -17.61
C GLU A 176 -3.15 -6.52 -19.01
N GLU A 177 -4.45 -6.80 -19.15
CA GLU A 177 -5.18 -6.66 -20.41
C GLU A 177 -5.39 -5.20 -20.81
N LEU A 178 -5.69 -4.33 -19.84
CA LEU A 178 -5.94 -2.90 -20.08
C LEU A 178 -4.66 -2.12 -20.37
N PHE A 179 -3.59 -2.38 -19.62
CA PHE A 179 -2.37 -1.55 -19.64
C PHE A 179 -1.16 -2.26 -20.25
N GLY A 180 -1.26 -3.55 -20.56
CA GLY A 180 -0.19 -4.37 -21.09
C GLY A 180 0.53 -5.19 -20.01
N LYS A 181 0.77 -6.46 -20.28
CA LYS A 181 1.36 -7.42 -19.34
C LYS A 181 2.74 -7.01 -18.82
N GLU A 182 3.54 -6.36 -19.65
CA GLU A 182 4.89 -5.92 -19.27
C GLU A 182 4.88 -4.62 -18.44
N ASN A 183 3.73 -3.92 -18.42
CA ASN A 183 3.51 -2.66 -17.71
C ASN A 183 2.94 -2.87 -16.31
N VAL A 184 2.63 -4.12 -15.94
CA VAL A 184 2.03 -4.46 -14.65
C VAL A 184 2.95 -5.41 -13.89
N ALA A 185 3.32 -5.07 -12.67
CA ALA A 185 4.14 -5.92 -11.83
C ALA A 185 3.82 -5.77 -10.33
N PRO A 186 3.80 -6.88 -9.57
CA PRO A 186 3.66 -6.81 -8.11
C PRO A 186 4.91 -6.22 -7.47
N ILE A 187 4.69 -5.58 -6.32
CA ILE A 187 5.73 -4.96 -5.51
C ILE A 187 6.41 -6.02 -4.64
N ALA A 188 7.72 -5.86 -4.38
CA ALA A 188 8.44 -6.68 -3.42
C ALA A 188 8.25 -6.20 -1.98
N THR A 189 8.30 -7.12 -1.04
CA THR A 189 8.43 -6.85 0.39
C THR A 189 9.72 -7.46 0.92
N PHE A 190 10.36 -6.76 1.85
CA PHE A 190 11.55 -7.25 2.52
C PHE A 190 11.21 -7.59 3.98
N ASN A 191 11.16 -8.88 4.27
CA ASN A 191 10.95 -9.33 5.64
C ASN A 191 12.26 -9.20 6.42
N THR A 192 12.24 -8.46 7.50
CA THR A 192 13.39 -8.31 8.39
C THR A 192 13.47 -9.44 9.40
N LEU A 193 14.67 -9.66 9.95
CA LEU A 193 14.91 -10.61 11.00
C LEU A 193 14.47 -10.01 12.34
N ALA A 194 13.20 -10.23 12.71
CA ALA A 194 12.66 -9.80 14.00
C ALA A 194 13.40 -10.47 15.16
N THR A 195 13.50 -9.80 16.32
CA THR A 195 14.29 -10.24 17.49
C THR A 195 13.99 -11.67 17.92
N LYS A 196 12.70 -12.04 18.07
CA LYS A 196 12.32 -13.41 18.43
C LYS A 196 12.74 -14.45 17.41
N VAL A 197 12.67 -14.10 16.13
CA VAL A 197 13.09 -14.96 15.02
C VAL A 197 14.62 -15.09 15.02
N ALA A 198 15.35 -13.99 15.20
CA ALA A 198 16.80 -13.97 15.31
C ALA A 198 17.30 -14.87 16.44
N ILE A 199 16.70 -14.77 17.63
CA ILE A 199 17.01 -15.62 18.77
C ILE A 199 16.88 -17.12 18.42
N ARG A 200 15.77 -17.51 17.78
CA ARG A 200 15.53 -18.91 17.41
C ARG A 200 16.48 -19.40 16.32
N ASP A 201 16.66 -18.64 15.25
CA ASP A 201 17.44 -19.06 14.08
C ASP A 201 18.93 -19.12 14.40
N ILE A 202 19.49 -18.07 15.02
CA ILE A 202 20.91 -18.02 15.38
C ILE A 202 21.22 -19.03 16.48
N GLY A 203 20.33 -19.14 17.49
CA GLY A 203 20.46 -20.17 18.52
C GLY A 203 20.42 -21.58 17.95
N LYS A 204 19.61 -21.84 16.91
CA LYS A 204 19.58 -23.12 16.20
C LYS A 204 20.91 -23.38 15.49
N VAL A 205 21.44 -22.44 14.74
CA VAL A 205 22.68 -22.56 14.00
C VAL A 205 23.85 -22.83 15.00
N LEU A 206 23.93 -22.06 16.07
CA LEU A 206 24.99 -22.23 17.09
C LEU A 206 24.89 -23.57 17.85
N ASN A 207 23.68 -24.11 18.00
CA ASN A 207 23.45 -25.39 18.65
C ASN A 207 23.78 -26.59 17.75
N GLU A 208 23.57 -26.49 16.43
CA GLU A 208 23.71 -27.60 15.49
C GLU A 208 25.10 -27.68 14.83
N ARG A 209 25.83 -26.57 14.76
CA ARG A 209 27.17 -26.53 14.16
C ARG A 209 28.20 -27.14 15.11
N GLN A 210 28.94 -28.16 14.66
CA GLN A 210 29.96 -28.87 15.43
C GLN A 210 31.16 -27.98 15.82
N ASP A 211 31.47 -26.96 15.03
CA ASP A 211 32.54 -25.99 15.28
C ASP A 211 32.10 -24.82 16.18
N SER A 212 30.84 -24.80 16.60
CA SER A 212 30.30 -23.80 17.50
C SER A 212 30.74 -24.03 18.94
N PRO A 213 31.11 -22.97 19.67
CA PRO A 213 31.41 -23.10 21.13
C PRO A 213 30.17 -23.51 21.94
N TYR A 214 28.97 -23.45 21.34
CA TYR A 214 27.71 -23.78 22.00
C TYR A 214 27.00 -25.00 21.38
N PHE A 215 27.76 -25.87 20.71
CA PHE A 215 27.21 -27.09 20.12
C PHE A 215 26.48 -27.94 21.19
N GLY A 216 25.22 -28.26 20.93
CA GLY A 216 24.34 -28.99 21.84
C GLY A 216 23.90 -28.28 23.11
N GLN A 217 24.28 -27.00 23.32
CA GLN A 217 24.02 -26.26 24.57
C GLN A 217 22.84 -25.28 24.49
N ILE A 218 22.31 -24.99 23.28
CA ILE A 218 21.20 -24.07 23.07
C ILE A 218 19.99 -24.85 22.50
N PRO A 219 19.34 -25.72 23.27
CA PRO A 219 18.23 -26.52 22.84
C PRO A 219 17.02 -25.63 22.51
N TYR A 220 16.01 -26.20 21.80
CA TYR A 220 14.80 -25.47 21.44
C TYR A 220 14.08 -24.85 22.66
N SER A 221 14.01 -25.58 23.78
CA SER A 221 13.40 -25.11 25.02
C SER A 221 13.99 -23.81 25.54
N LEU A 222 15.35 -23.71 25.54
CA LEU A 222 16.04 -22.49 25.96
C LEU A 222 15.78 -21.33 24.98
N ARG A 223 15.77 -21.59 23.65
CA ARG A 223 15.45 -20.58 22.65
C ARG A 223 14.03 -20.07 22.81
N ASP A 224 13.07 -20.96 23.08
CA ASP A 224 11.68 -20.60 23.31
C ASP A 224 11.47 -19.81 24.61
N GLU A 225 12.19 -20.18 25.68
CA GLU A 225 12.23 -19.44 26.96
C GLU A 225 12.73 -18.02 26.74
N VAL A 226 13.85 -17.83 26.06
CA VAL A 226 14.41 -16.51 25.76
C VAL A 226 13.47 -15.67 24.89
N THR A 227 12.82 -16.27 23.88
CA THR A 227 11.85 -15.55 23.06
C THR A 227 10.63 -15.04 23.83
N LYS A 228 10.20 -15.78 24.87
CA LYS A 228 9.11 -15.34 25.76
C LYS A 228 9.47 -14.15 26.64
N MET A 229 10.77 -13.90 26.87
CA MET A 229 11.24 -12.72 27.60
C MET A 229 11.25 -11.45 26.73
N ILE A 230 11.10 -11.57 25.41
CA ILE A 230 11.09 -10.43 24.50
C ILE A 230 9.67 -9.87 24.40
N PRO A 231 9.41 -8.66 24.89
CA PRO A 231 8.10 -8.03 24.77
C PRO A 231 7.83 -7.63 23.32
N THR A 232 6.56 -7.67 22.96
CA THR A 232 6.05 -7.11 21.70
C THR A 232 5.34 -5.82 22.02
N VAL A 233 5.66 -4.76 21.31
CA VAL A 233 5.05 -3.43 21.48
C VAL A 233 4.29 -3.05 20.24
N LYS A 234 3.18 -2.34 20.43
CA LYS A 234 2.44 -1.72 19.34
C LYS A 234 3.12 -0.41 18.97
N THR A 235 3.46 -0.26 17.71
CA THR A 235 4.03 0.95 17.14
C THR A 235 3.23 1.35 15.92
N LEU A 236 3.29 2.61 15.52
CA LEU A 236 2.78 3.01 14.23
C LEU A 236 3.83 2.65 13.15
N SER A 237 3.38 2.09 12.05
CA SER A 237 4.20 1.94 10.84
C SER A 237 4.40 3.32 10.20
N ASP A 238 5.29 3.40 9.21
CA ASP A 238 5.49 4.62 8.42
C ASP A 238 4.21 5.04 7.68
N LEU A 239 3.28 4.11 7.49
CA LEU A 239 1.94 4.35 6.93
C LEU A 239 0.88 4.72 7.98
N GLY A 240 1.26 4.88 9.25
CA GLY A 240 0.33 5.21 10.33
C GLY A 240 -0.54 4.04 10.84
N GLU A 241 -0.28 2.82 10.39
CA GLU A 241 -0.97 1.62 10.86
C GLU A 241 -0.37 1.10 12.17
N GLU A 242 -1.20 0.60 13.09
CA GLU A 242 -0.71 -0.11 14.27
C GLU A 242 -0.06 -1.43 13.87
N VAL A 243 1.25 -1.55 14.09
CA VAL A 243 2.00 -2.78 13.89
C VAL A 243 2.62 -3.26 15.19
N GLU A 244 2.65 -4.57 15.37
CA GLU A 244 3.35 -5.20 16.49
C GLU A 244 4.80 -5.44 16.11
N LYS A 245 5.71 -4.84 16.86
CA LYS A 245 7.16 -5.07 16.71
C LYS A 245 7.76 -5.64 18.00
N ASP A 246 8.69 -6.57 17.85
CA ASP A 246 9.49 -7.04 18.96
C ASP A 246 10.43 -5.92 19.42
N VAL A 247 10.58 -5.75 20.73
CA VAL A 247 11.62 -4.86 21.29
C VAL A 247 13.00 -5.44 20.94
N LEU A 248 13.91 -4.58 20.50
CA LEU A 248 15.25 -5.01 20.11
C LEU A 248 16.02 -5.58 21.32
N LEU A 249 16.75 -6.66 21.10
CA LEU A 249 17.52 -7.32 22.16
C LEU A 249 18.52 -6.37 22.83
N LYS A 250 19.16 -5.49 22.03
CA LYS A 250 20.09 -4.47 22.53
C LYS A 250 19.47 -3.49 23.54
N GLU A 251 18.16 -3.29 23.49
CA GLU A 251 17.44 -2.39 24.41
C GLU A 251 17.07 -3.09 25.73
N LEU A 252 17.00 -4.41 25.73
CA LEU A 252 16.61 -5.23 26.86
C LEU A 252 17.82 -5.72 27.70
N VAL A 253 18.95 -5.97 27.02
CA VAL A 253 20.19 -6.37 27.69
C VAL A 253 20.61 -5.27 28.67
N GLY A 254 20.82 -5.65 29.92
CA GLY A 254 21.11 -4.74 31.04
C GLY A 254 19.88 -4.31 31.87
N LYS A 255 18.65 -4.51 31.35
CA LYS A 255 17.42 -4.13 32.07
C LYS A 255 16.68 -5.33 32.68
N ASP A 256 16.73 -6.49 32.03
CA ASP A 256 16.09 -7.73 32.51
C ASP A 256 17.12 -8.68 33.13
N GLU A 257 16.94 -9.04 34.42
CA GLU A 257 17.92 -9.88 35.17
C GLU A 257 18.02 -11.27 34.56
N LYS A 258 16.89 -11.93 34.21
CA LYS A 258 16.89 -13.28 33.66
C LYS A 258 17.53 -13.33 32.29
N LEU A 259 17.23 -12.34 31.46
CA LEU A 259 17.83 -12.21 30.14
C LEU A 259 19.35 -12.00 30.26
N ASN A 260 19.80 -11.20 31.24
CA ASN A 260 21.20 -10.96 31.50
C ASN A 260 21.96 -12.22 32.01
N GLU A 261 21.29 -13.09 32.75
CA GLU A 261 21.90 -14.37 33.16
C GLU A 261 22.18 -15.27 31.95
N VAL A 262 21.20 -15.34 31.00
CA VAL A 262 21.39 -16.10 29.76
C VAL A 262 22.44 -15.43 28.89
N TYR A 263 22.46 -14.10 28.78
CA TYR A 263 23.49 -13.35 28.07
C TYR A 263 24.91 -13.66 28.59
N LYS A 264 25.10 -13.62 29.90
CA LYS A 264 26.39 -13.94 30.50
C LYS A 264 26.88 -15.37 30.18
N LYS A 265 25.92 -16.30 30.04
CA LYS A 265 26.23 -17.71 29.72
C LYS A 265 26.48 -17.93 28.23
N PHE A 266 25.80 -17.19 27.37
CA PHE A 266 25.85 -17.33 25.90
C PHE A 266 26.12 -15.99 25.19
N PRO A 267 27.25 -15.30 25.50
CA PRO A 267 27.47 -13.93 25.00
C PRO A 267 27.58 -13.86 23.47
N LEU A 268 28.12 -14.86 22.80
CA LEU A 268 28.25 -14.89 21.35
C LEU A 268 26.90 -15.05 20.65
N TRP A 269 25.97 -15.81 21.25
CA TRP A 269 24.60 -15.92 20.73
C TRP A 269 23.89 -14.57 20.71
N PHE A 270 23.92 -13.86 21.84
CA PHE A 270 23.32 -12.54 21.98
C PHE A 270 24.00 -11.50 21.07
N LYS A 271 25.33 -11.56 20.96
CA LYS A 271 26.09 -10.69 20.06
C LYS A 271 25.59 -10.81 18.63
N TYR A 272 25.48 -12.02 18.09
CA TYR A 272 25.00 -12.24 16.74
C TYR A 272 23.51 -11.86 16.57
N VAL A 273 22.69 -12.07 17.58
CA VAL A 273 21.29 -11.61 17.52
C VAL A 273 21.24 -10.11 17.40
N MET A 274 21.95 -9.35 18.24
CA MET A 274 22.00 -7.88 18.21
C MET A 274 22.62 -7.31 16.94
N GLU A 275 23.53 -8.03 16.29
CA GLU A 275 24.13 -7.61 15.03
C GLU A 275 23.22 -7.88 13.81
N LEU A 276 22.36 -8.90 13.88
CA LEU A 276 21.55 -9.36 12.75
C LEU A 276 20.07 -8.98 12.86
N GLU A 277 19.57 -8.64 14.07
CA GLU A 277 18.18 -8.21 14.21
C GLU A 277 17.91 -6.93 13.40
N GLY A 278 16.77 -6.90 12.72
CA GLY A 278 16.39 -5.79 11.86
C GLY A 278 16.95 -5.84 10.44
N LEU A 279 17.96 -6.70 10.17
CA LEU A 279 18.47 -6.84 8.80
C LEU A 279 17.48 -7.61 7.90
N PRO A 280 17.45 -7.31 6.59
CA PRO A 280 16.63 -8.05 5.64
C PRO A 280 16.99 -9.56 5.65
N LYS A 281 15.99 -10.41 5.90
CA LYS A 281 16.11 -11.87 5.93
C LYS A 281 15.67 -12.52 4.63
N SER A 282 14.55 -12.10 4.12
CA SER A 282 13.97 -12.67 2.91
C SER A 282 13.16 -11.62 2.14
N ARG A 283 13.02 -11.88 0.86
CA ARG A 283 12.20 -11.12 -0.04
C ARG A 283 10.91 -11.90 -0.31
N GLY A 284 9.79 -11.21 -0.30
CA GLY A 284 8.48 -11.74 -0.63
C GLY A 284 7.78 -10.86 -1.66
N ARG A 285 6.60 -11.28 -2.07
CA ARG A 285 5.67 -10.49 -2.88
C ARG A 285 4.73 -9.75 -1.93
N HIS A 286 4.49 -8.46 -2.19
CA HIS A 286 3.51 -7.68 -1.44
C HIS A 286 2.11 -8.29 -1.58
N ALA A 287 1.36 -8.33 -0.48
CA ALA A 287 0.07 -9.02 -0.47
C ALA A 287 -0.97 -8.36 -1.39
N ALA A 288 -0.93 -7.04 -1.58
CA ALA A 288 -1.90 -6.26 -2.33
C ALA A 288 -1.27 -5.47 -3.49
N GLY A 289 -0.13 -4.80 -3.24
CA GLY A 289 0.46 -3.81 -4.12
C GLY A 289 0.87 -4.32 -5.49
N THR A 290 0.36 -3.65 -6.50
CA THR A 290 0.67 -3.91 -7.92
C THR A 290 0.95 -2.56 -8.59
N LEU A 291 2.10 -2.44 -9.27
CA LEU A 291 2.42 -1.26 -10.06
C LEU A 291 1.77 -1.34 -11.45
N ILE A 292 1.37 -0.19 -11.95
CA ILE A 292 0.92 -0.02 -13.34
C ILE A 292 1.71 1.16 -13.93
N THR A 293 2.40 0.94 -15.05
CA THR A 293 3.32 1.90 -15.67
C THR A 293 2.96 2.17 -17.14
N PRO A 294 3.31 3.35 -17.69
CA PRO A 294 3.00 3.69 -19.10
C PRO A 294 3.85 2.90 -20.11
N ARG A 295 5.00 2.38 -19.71
CA ARG A 295 5.92 1.55 -20.51
C ARG A 295 6.34 0.36 -19.68
N PRO A 296 6.96 -0.68 -20.26
CA PRO A 296 7.40 -1.85 -19.50
C PRO A 296 8.09 -1.50 -18.20
N VAL A 297 7.68 -2.15 -17.11
CA VAL A 297 8.16 -1.86 -15.74
C VAL A 297 9.68 -1.90 -15.65
N ILE A 298 10.34 -2.73 -16.47
CA ILE A 298 11.81 -2.83 -16.53
C ILE A 298 12.48 -1.50 -16.92
N ASN A 299 11.76 -0.57 -17.55
CA ASN A 299 12.30 0.74 -17.92
C ASN A 299 12.39 1.69 -16.70
N TYR A 300 11.71 1.37 -15.61
CA TYR A 300 11.66 2.19 -14.40
C TYR A 300 12.42 1.56 -13.24
N CYS A 301 12.32 0.23 -13.08
CA CYS A 301 12.97 -0.46 -11.99
C CYS A 301 13.36 -1.91 -12.38
N PRO A 302 14.41 -2.47 -11.75
CA PRO A 302 14.83 -3.83 -12.02
C PRO A 302 13.75 -4.84 -11.56
N LEU A 303 13.63 -5.94 -12.32
CA LEU A 303 12.74 -7.05 -12.02
C LEU A 303 13.49 -8.25 -11.45
N CYS A 304 12.77 -9.05 -10.66
CA CYS A 304 13.20 -10.35 -10.20
C CYS A 304 12.04 -11.34 -10.27
N LEU A 305 12.31 -12.60 -10.00
CA LEU A 305 11.27 -13.62 -9.92
C LEU A 305 10.89 -13.87 -8.46
N ASP A 306 9.59 -14.04 -8.21
CA ASP A 306 9.08 -14.55 -6.95
C ASP A 306 9.32 -16.07 -6.82
N ASN A 307 8.84 -16.69 -5.74
CA ASN A 307 8.99 -18.13 -5.51
C ASN A 307 8.23 -18.99 -6.55
N GLU A 308 7.22 -18.43 -7.20
CA GLU A 308 6.41 -19.07 -8.24
C GLU A 308 6.95 -18.78 -9.65
N LYS A 309 8.10 -18.09 -9.77
CA LYS A 309 8.74 -17.62 -11.00
C LYS A 309 7.94 -16.56 -11.77
N ASN A 310 7.09 -15.80 -11.11
CA ASN A 310 6.44 -14.64 -11.71
C ASN A 310 7.33 -13.40 -11.53
N PRO A 311 7.36 -12.49 -12.53
CA PRO A 311 8.07 -11.22 -12.39
C PRO A 311 7.49 -10.37 -11.25
N MET A 312 8.38 -9.72 -10.48
CA MET A 312 8.05 -8.68 -9.53
C MET A 312 9.17 -7.64 -9.51
N ILE A 313 8.90 -6.44 -9.04
CA ILE A 313 9.95 -5.42 -8.90
C ILE A 313 10.93 -5.79 -7.79
N GLN A 314 12.16 -5.27 -7.88
CA GLN A 314 13.18 -5.47 -6.82
C GLN A 314 13.17 -4.37 -5.77
N LEU A 315 12.42 -3.29 -5.99
CA LEU A 315 12.35 -2.18 -5.07
C LEU A 315 11.29 -2.42 -4.00
N GLU A 316 11.50 -1.81 -2.87
CA GLU A 316 10.53 -1.67 -1.80
C GLU A 316 9.50 -0.61 -2.18
N MET A 317 8.33 -0.64 -1.54
CA MET A 317 7.18 0.18 -1.89
C MET A 317 7.50 1.69 -1.89
N HIS A 318 8.14 2.20 -0.83
CA HIS A 318 8.49 3.62 -0.73
C HIS A 318 9.44 4.07 -1.83
N ALA A 319 10.47 3.28 -2.13
CA ALA A 319 11.39 3.58 -3.23
C ALA A 319 10.67 3.60 -4.59
N ALA A 320 9.68 2.75 -4.80
CA ALA A 320 8.94 2.72 -6.06
C ALA A 320 7.94 3.88 -6.18
N MET A 321 7.27 4.26 -5.09
CA MET A 321 6.23 5.29 -5.10
C MET A 321 6.80 6.68 -4.84
N ASP A 322 7.55 6.84 -3.75
CA ASP A 322 7.98 8.16 -3.27
C ASP A 322 9.20 8.66 -4.05
N ASP A 323 10.17 7.77 -4.36
CA ASP A 323 11.39 8.16 -5.07
C ASP A 323 11.22 8.16 -6.60
N LEU A 324 10.44 7.19 -7.15
CA LEU A 324 10.25 7.05 -8.60
C LEU A 324 8.89 7.55 -9.09
N GLY A 325 7.96 7.91 -8.22
CA GLY A 325 6.64 8.39 -8.58
C GLY A 325 5.73 7.35 -9.27
N LEU A 326 6.00 6.06 -9.12
CA LEU A 326 5.22 5.01 -9.77
C LEU A 326 3.86 4.81 -9.09
N VAL A 327 2.84 4.54 -9.89
CA VAL A 327 1.48 4.36 -9.39
C VAL A 327 1.27 2.93 -8.88
N LYS A 328 0.85 2.83 -7.63
CA LYS A 328 0.49 1.59 -6.96
C LYS A 328 -1.04 1.41 -6.92
N MET A 329 -1.49 0.21 -7.19
CA MET A 329 -2.84 -0.27 -6.96
C MET A 329 -2.84 -1.31 -5.86
N ASP A 330 -3.67 -1.15 -4.83
CA ASP A 330 -3.81 -2.12 -3.75
C ASP A 330 -5.06 -3.00 -3.95
N TYR A 331 -4.82 -4.22 -4.39
CA TYR A 331 -5.86 -5.25 -4.56
C TYR A 331 -5.88 -6.20 -3.36
N LEU A 332 -6.71 -5.90 -2.38
CA LEU A 332 -6.79 -6.64 -1.12
C LEU A 332 -7.76 -7.82 -1.25
N GLY A 333 -7.26 -9.02 -1.09
CA GLY A 333 -8.06 -10.24 -1.13
C GLY A 333 -8.80 -10.50 0.20
N LEU A 334 -10.13 -10.36 0.23
CA LEU A 334 -10.97 -10.58 1.40
C LEU A 334 -11.77 -11.88 1.30
N GLU A 335 -11.64 -12.75 2.32
CA GLU A 335 -12.45 -13.98 2.44
C GLU A 335 -13.93 -13.68 2.70
N THR A 336 -14.24 -12.56 3.37
CA THR A 336 -15.64 -12.17 3.63
C THR A 336 -16.42 -11.97 2.32
N LEU A 337 -15.79 -11.43 1.28
CA LEU A 337 -16.45 -11.29 -0.03
C LEU A 337 -16.74 -12.65 -0.67
N ASP A 338 -15.86 -13.64 -0.49
CA ASP A 338 -16.10 -15.01 -0.97
C ASP A 338 -17.28 -15.66 -0.22
N ILE A 339 -17.41 -15.42 1.09
CA ILE A 339 -18.52 -15.93 1.91
C ILE A 339 -19.85 -15.30 1.48
N ILE A 340 -19.86 -13.98 1.24
CA ILE A 340 -21.05 -13.27 0.75
C ILE A 340 -21.44 -13.78 -0.64
N ASP A 341 -20.48 -13.93 -1.55
CA ASP A 341 -20.71 -14.44 -2.90
C ASP A 341 -21.29 -15.85 -2.91
N ASP A 342 -20.78 -16.74 -2.04
CA ASP A 342 -21.31 -18.09 -1.87
C ASP A 342 -22.73 -18.05 -1.26
N ALA A 343 -23.00 -17.20 -0.28
CA ALA A 343 -24.32 -17.03 0.32
C ALA A 343 -25.36 -16.52 -0.69
N LEU A 344 -25.00 -15.52 -1.51
CA LEU A 344 -25.87 -15.01 -2.57
C LEU A 344 -26.20 -16.11 -3.59
N LYS A 345 -25.22 -16.88 -4.03
CA LYS A 345 -25.43 -18.01 -4.94
C LYS A 345 -26.35 -19.07 -4.35
N MET A 346 -26.19 -19.39 -3.05
CA MET A 346 -27.07 -20.33 -2.34
C MET A 346 -28.50 -19.81 -2.21
N ALA A 347 -28.66 -18.49 -2.07
CA ALA A 347 -29.97 -17.83 -1.99
C ALA A 347 -30.58 -17.55 -3.38
N HIS A 348 -29.89 -17.87 -4.47
CA HIS A 348 -30.26 -17.50 -5.84
C HIS A 348 -30.40 -15.98 -6.06
N LEU A 349 -29.56 -15.20 -5.35
CA LEU A 349 -29.43 -13.76 -5.44
C LEU A 349 -28.14 -13.36 -6.15
N THR A 350 -28.10 -12.12 -6.61
CA THR A 350 -26.92 -11.48 -7.22
C THR A 350 -26.39 -10.34 -6.35
N TRP A 351 -25.24 -9.78 -6.68
CA TRP A 351 -24.72 -8.58 -6.01
C TRP A 351 -25.59 -7.34 -6.23
N GLU A 352 -26.38 -7.30 -7.31
CA GLU A 352 -27.34 -6.22 -7.58
C GLU A 352 -28.51 -6.26 -6.59
N ASP A 353 -28.93 -7.45 -6.16
CA ASP A 353 -30.04 -7.64 -5.20
C ASP A 353 -29.69 -7.14 -3.79
N VAL A 354 -28.40 -6.94 -3.49
CA VAL A 354 -27.90 -6.50 -2.18
C VAL A 354 -27.18 -5.15 -2.24
N ASP A 355 -27.59 -4.28 -3.17
CA ASP A 355 -27.05 -2.93 -3.25
C ASP A 355 -27.31 -2.16 -1.95
N ILE A 356 -26.22 -1.82 -1.24
CA ILE A 356 -26.26 -1.13 0.07
C ILE A 356 -27.00 0.21 0.01
N ASN A 357 -27.08 0.85 -1.16
CA ASN A 357 -27.77 2.13 -1.34
C ASN A 357 -29.29 1.96 -1.30
N HIS A 358 -29.79 0.75 -1.53
CA HIS A 358 -31.23 0.43 -1.53
C HIS A 358 -31.66 -0.40 -0.33
N LEU A 359 -30.72 -0.99 0.42
CA LEU A 359 -31.03 -1.75 1.61
C LEU A 359 -31.52 -0.87 2.77
N ASN A 360 -32.53 -1.37 3.51
CA ASN A 360 -32.93 -0.80 4.78
C ASN A 360 -31.98 -1.27 5.89
N LEU A 361 -30.93 -0.49 6.15
CA LEU A 361 -29.93 -0.83 7.17
C LEU A 361 -30.37 -0.49 8.60
N GLU A 362 -31.59 0.05 8.80
CA GLU A 362 -32.16 0.40 10.11
C GLU A 362 -33.19 -0.64 10.60
N GLU A 363 -33.33 -1.77 9.86
CA GLU A 363 -34.26 -2.81 10.24
C GLU A 363 -33.82 -3.49 11.54
N GLN A 364 -34.46 -3.14 12.65
CA GLN A 364 -34.10 -3.60 14.00
C GLN A 364 -34.06 -5.14 14.12
N ARG A 365 -34.94 -5.85 13.41
CA ARG A 365 -34.98 -7.30 13.42
C ARG A 365 -33.65 -7.97 13.04
N VAL A 366 -32.87 -7.34 12.14
CA VAL A 366 -31.56 -7.86 11.70
C VAL A 366 -30.53 -7.78 12.82
N TYR A 367 -30.68 -6.84 13.75
CA TYR A 367 -29.76 -6.62 14.88
C TYR A 367 -30.19 -7.38 16.15
N ASP A 368 -31.40 -7.93 16.16
CA ASP A 368 -31.96 -8.67 17.31
C ASP A 368 -31.65 -10.20 17.21
N GLU A 369 -31.15 -10.68 16.08
CA GLU A 369 -30.69 -12.06 15.84
C GLU A 369 -29.17 -12.18 16.08
#